data_5c953eed61213a199c7eaa5cbc1d6402
#
_entry.id   5c953eed61213a199c7eaa5cbc1d6402
#
_cell.length_a   1.000
_cell.length_b   1.000
_cell.length_c   1.000
_cell.angle_alpha   90.00
_cell.angle_beta   90.00
_cell.angle_gamma   90.00
#
_symmetry.space_group_name_H-M   'P 1'
#
loop_
_entity.id
_entity.type
_entity.pdbx_description
1 polymer ?
#
loop_
_entity_poly.entity_id
_entity_poly.type
_entity_poly.pdbx_seq_one_letter_code
_entity_poly.pdbx_strand_id
1 'polypeptide(L)'
;MMNKRKVSLEDFYKWYSLNKEELLNKATVGEKFNDKLKEEFLQEWPLDRILTMSIDEYVIGKGQQNKSLCYALEKGKYKNLFLGISGGSASKFGIYWNKKTNKYKDQANNEISELDQRFSKLKSDLYEIIKEGIRFNFENPIFDMKRSTNEFIGRSAMVTKLLCIYT
;
A
#
# COMPACT_ATOMS: atom_id res chain seq x y z
N MET A 1 21.21 29.34 -8.73
CA MET A 1 21.63 28.10 -8.04
C MET A 1 21.52 28.32 -6.56
N MET A 2 20.55 27.71 -5.88
CA MET A 2 20.46 27.78 -4.41
C MET A 2 21.55 26.92 -3.81
N ASN A 3 22.47 27.55 -3.07
CA ASN A 3 23.52 26.89 -2.30
C ASN A 3 22.85 26.02 -1.21
N LYS A 4 22.78 24.71 -1.40
CA LYS A 4 22.32 23.77 -0.35
C LYS A 4 23.34 23.85 0.80
N ARG A 5 23.04 24.62 1.84
CA ARG A 5 23.82 24.58 3.08
C ARG A 5 23.83 23.15 3.58
N LYS A 6 25.02 22.56 3.70
CA LYS A 6 25.20 21.30 4.42
C LYS A 6 24.95 21.58 5.90
N VAL A 7 23.88 21.06 6.44
CA VAL A 7 23.60 21.10 7.88
C VAL A 7 24.61 20.19 8.57
N SER A 8 25.35 20.69 9.55
CA SER A 8 26.26 19.87 10.33
C SER A 8 25.49 18.98 11.31
N LEU A 9 26.10 17.90 11.76
CA LEU A 9 25.52 17.02 12.78
C LEU A 9 25.27 17.80 14.09
N GLU A 10 26.15 18.72 14.42
CA GLU A 10 26.02 19.58 15.60
C GLU A 10 24.84 20.52 15.50
N ASP A 11 24.61 21.15 14.32
CA ASP A 11 23.43 21.99 14.08
C ASP A 11 22.15 21.19 14.17
N PHE A 12 22.18 19.94 13.67
CA PHE A 12 21.05 19.04 13.78
C PHE A 12 20.73 18.70 15.25
N TYR A 13 21.73 18.35 16.06
CA TYR A 13 21.52 18.04 17.46
C TYR A 13 20.99 19.23 18.25
N LYS A 14 21.52 20.44 18.01
CA LYS A 14 21.00 21.66 18.62
C LYS A 14 19.54 21.90 18.27
N TRP A 15 19.21 21.79 16.98
CA TRP A 15 17.82 21.94 16.52
C TRP A 15 16.92 20.87 17.13
N TYR A 16 17.33 19.60 17.10
CA TYR A 16 16.56 18.50 17.67
C TYR A 16 16.30 18.69 19.17
N SER A 17 17.31 19.07 19.94
CA SER A 17 17.17 19.30 21.39
C SER A 17 16.16 20.39 21.71
N LEU A 18 16.10 21.46 20.89
CA LEU A 18 15.15 22.56 21.06
C LEU A 18 13.72 22.20 20.65
N ASN A 19 13.55 21.23 19.75
CA ASN A 19 12.24 20.87 19.18
C ASN A 19 11.74 19.50 19.64
N LYS A 20 12.48 18.79 20.48
CA LYS A 20 12.22 17.40 20.84
C LYS A 20 10.82 17.17 21.39
N GLU A 21 10.37 17.99 22.33
CA GLU A 21 9.05 17.83 22.96
C GLU A 21 7.91 18.04 21.94
N GLU A 22 8.02 19.05 21.10
CA GLU A 22 7.03 19.30 20.04
C GLU A 22 6.98 18.14 19.03
N LEU A 23 8.15 17.61 18.65
CA LEU A 23 8.25 16.47 17.73
C LEU A 23 7.66 15.21 18.34
N LEU A 24 7.91 14.93 19.62
CA LEU A 24 7.33 13.78 20.33
C LEU A 24 5.81 13.91 20.46
N ASN A 25 5.31 15.10 20.80
CA ASN A 25 3.86 15.34 20.86
C ASN A 25 3.18 15.13 19.49
N LYS A 26 3.79 15.65 18.41
CA LYS A 26 3.27 15.43 17.05
C LYS A 26 3.30 13.95 16.66
N ALA A 27 4.34 13.21 16.99
CA ALA A 27 4.45 11.78 16.75
C ALA A 27 3.34 11.02 17.47
N THR A 28 3.14 11.26 18.77
CA THR A 28 2.10 10.61 19.58
C THR A 28 0.69 10.86 19.05
N VAL A 29 0.39 12.09 18.60
CA VAL A 29 -0.91 12.40 17.97
C VAL A 29 -1.06 11.65 16.64
N GLY A 30 0.02 11.58 15.85
CA GLY A 30 0.03 10.83 14.60
C GLY A 30 -0.15 9.33 14.80
N GLU A 31 0.48 8.75 15.82
CA GLU A 31 0.32 7.34 16.21
C GLU A 31 -1.13 7.02 16.56
N LYS A 32 -1.75 7.76 17.48
CA LYS A 32 -3.14 7.55 17.87
C LYS A 32 -4.11 7.65 16.69
N PHE A 33 -3.84 8.56 15.76
CA PHE A 33 -4.65 8.69 14.53
C PHE A 33 -4.48 7.47 13.62
N ASN A 34 -3.25 7.02 13.43
CA ASN A 34 -2.97 5.84 12.63
C ASN A 34 -3.55 4.57 13.25
N ASP A 35 -3.43 4.40 14.58
CA ASP A 35 -3.98 3.24 15.29
C ASP A 35 -5.48 3.11 15.08
N LYS A 36 -6.22 4.20 15.27
CA LYS A 36 -7.66 4.22 15.02
C LYS A 36 -8.01 3.85 13.57
N LEU A 37 -7.33 4.47 12.59
CA LEU A 37 -7.58 4.17 11.18
C LEU A 37 -7.16 2.74 10.81
N LYS A 38 -6.11 2.21 11.44
CA LYS A 38 -5.66 0.83 11.29
C LYS A 38 -6.71 -0.15 11.78
N GLU A 39 -7.25 0.05 12.98
CA GLU A 39 -8.33 -0.77 13.52
C GLU A 39 -9.56 -0.78 12.60
N GLU A 40 -9.99 0.41 12.13
CA GLU A 40 -11.12 0.55 11.21
C GLU A 40 -10.84 -0.15 9.88
N PHE A 41 -9.60 -0.06 9.37
CA PHE A 41 -9.21 -0.77 8.15
C PHE A 41 -9.26 -2.28 8.34
N LEU A 42 -8.71 -2.81 9.43
CA LEU A 42 -8.67 -4.25 9.69
C LEU A 42 -10.07 -4.85 9.91
N GLN A 43 -11.01 -4.06 10.45
CA GLN A 43 -12.43 -4.45 10.54
C GLN A 43 -13.10 -4.50 9.16
N GLU A 44 -12.83 -3.51 8.31
CA GLU A 44 -13.40 -3.43 6.95
C GLU A 44 -12.73 -4.41 5.99
N TRP A 45 -11.43 -4.60 6.10
CA TRP A 45 -10.60 -5.45 5.25
C TRP A 45 -9.80 -6.46 6.07
N PRO A 46 -10.44 -7.42 6.76
CA PRO A 46 -9.71 -8.50 7.42
C PRO A 46 -8.93 -9.32 6.39
N LEU A 47 -7.83 -9.95 6.80
CA LEU A 47 -6.92 -10.64 5.88
C LEU A 47 -7.63 -11.65 4.98
N ASP A 48 -8.56 -12.42 5.52
CA ASP A 48 -9.28 -13.44 4.75
C ASP A 48 -10.19 -12.84 3.66
N ARG A 49 -10.62 -11.59 3.83
CA ARG A 49 -11.37 -10.88 2.79
C ARG A 49 -10.55 -10.67 1.52
N ILE A 50 -9.22 -10.61 1.62
CA ILE A 50 -8.33 -10.51 0.46
C ILE A 50 -8.55 -11.69 -0.50
N LEU A 51 -8.76 -12.90 0.02
CA LEU A 51 -8.99 -14.09 -0.81
C LEU A 51 -10.41 -14.17 -1.38
N THR A 52 -11.40 -13.59 -0.68
CA THR A 52 -12.82 -13.72 -1.03
C THR A 52 -13.39 -12.54 -1.81
N MET A 53 -12.70 -11.37 -1.79
CA MET A 53 -13.18 -10.18 -2.49
C MET A 53 -13.34 -10.41 -4.00
N SER A 54 -14.34 -9.75 -4.57
CA SER A 54 -14.54 -9.66 -6.01
C SER A 54 -13.54 -8.69 -6.65
N ILE A 55 -13.41 -8.77 -7.99
CA ILE A 55 -12.52 -7.85 -8.70
C ILE A 55 -13.01 -6.39 -8.61
N ASP A 56 -14.31 -6.16 -8.53
CA ASP A 56 -14.89 -4.82 -8.39
C ASP A 56 -14.66 -4.24 -6.98
N GLU A 57 -14.51 -5.09 -5.97
CA GLU A 57 -14.06 -4.68 -4.63
C GLU A 57 -12.56 -4.39 -4.57
N TYR A 58 -11.79 -4.89 -5.52
CA TYR A 58 -10.35 -4.64 -5.59
C TYR A 58 -10.00 -3.39 -6.39
N VAL A 59 -10.45 -3.31 -7.66
CA VAL A 59 -9.93 -2.32 -8.61
C VAL A 59 -10.46 -0.91 -8.37
N ILE A 60 -9.62 0.07 -8.69
CA ILE A 60 -10.04 1.47 -8.77
C ILE A 60 -10.62 1.76 -10.16
N GLY A 61 -11.69 2.52 -10.20
CA GLY A 61 -12.19 3.11 -11.45
C GLY A 61 -13.44 2.47 -12.05
N LYS A 62 -13.91 1.31 -11.55
CA LYS A 62 -15.12 0.63 -12.00
C LYS A 62 -16.24 0.73 -10.96
N GLY A 63 -17.45 0.97 -11.41
CA GLY A 63 -18.65 0.96 -10.57
C GLY A 63 -18.59 1.89 -9.36
N GLN A 64 -18.89 1.36 -8.20
CA GLN A 64 -18.85 2.08 -6.92
C GLN A 64 -17.40 2.30 -6.45
N GLN A 65 -16.70 3.17 -7.14
CA GLN A 65 -15.27 3.46 -6.99
C GLN A 65 -14.81 3.70 -5.56
N ASN A 66 -15.70 4.20 -4.70
CA ASN A 66 -15.37 4.60 -3.33
C ASN A 66 -15.34 3.43 -2.33
N LYS A 67 -15.63 2.21 -2.78
CA LYS A 67 -15.71 1.01 -1.95
C LYS A 67 -14.62 -0.03 -2.24
N SER A 68 -13.77 0.20 -3.24
CA SER A 68 -12.71 -0.75 -3.57
C SER A 68 -11.50 -0.57 -2.66
N LEU A 69 -10.78 -1.67 -2.40
CA LEU A 69 -9.54 -1.68 -1.62
C LEU A 69 -8.51 -0.67 -2.18
N CYS A 70 -8.28 -0.72 -3.49
CA CYS A 70 -7.32 0.20 -4.14
C CYS A 70 -7.73 1.67 -4.01
N TYR A 71 -9.03 1.98 -4.08
CA TYR A 71 -9.51 3.34 -3.85
C TYR A 71 -9.34 3.75 -2.39
N ALA A 72 -9.73 2.89 -1.46
CA ALA A 72 -9.65 3.15 -0.03
C ALA A 72 -8.21 3.49 0.41
N LEU A 73 -7.22 2.77 -0.14
CA LEU A 73 -5.80 2.97 0.16
C LEU A 73 -5.17 4.20 -0.52
N GLU A 74 -5.64 4.58 -1.73
CA GLU A 74 -5.00 5.63 -2.52
C GLU A 74 -5.67 7.01 -2.36
N LYS A 75 -7.00 7.04 -2.40
CA LYS A 75 -7.80 8.28 -2.49
C LYS A 75 -8.87 8.38 -1.41
N GLY A 76 -9.26 7.24 -0.84
CA GLY A 76 -10.34 7.12 0.12
C GLY A 76 -9.91 7.41 1.55
N LYS A 77 -10.68 6.83 2.47
CA LYS A 77 -10.55 7.01 3.91
C LYS A 77 -9.13 6.73 4.44
N TYR A 78 -8.46 5.74 3.89
CA TYR A 78 -7.16 5.26 4.37
C TYR A 78 -5.95 5.81 3.62
N LYS A 79 -6.15 6.83 2.78
CA LYS A 79 -5.04 7.40 1.99
C LYS A 79 -3.86 7.88 2.83
N ASN A 80 -4.14 8.44 4.00
CA ASN A 80 -3.12 9.00 4.89
C ASN A 80 -2.62 8.02 5.96
N LEU A 81 -3.22 6.82 6.05
CA LEU A 81 -2.76 5.79 6.97
C LEU A 81 -1.35 5.32 6.57
N PHE A 82 -0.37 5.47 7.46
CA PHE A 82 1.04 5.16 7.22
C PHE A 82 1.60 5.75 5.90
N LEU A 83 1.25 6.99 5.61
CA LEU A 83 1.60 7.72 4.38
C LEU A 83 0.82 7.28 3.13
N GLY A 84 0.79 8.18 2.16
CA GLY A 84 0.06 7.95 0.91
C GLY A 84 0.83 7.09 -0.07
N ILE A 85 0.10 6.28 -0.84
CA ILE A 85 0.60 5.61 -2.04
C ILE A 85 0.16 6.34 -3.32
N SER A 86 -0.10 7.65 -3.19
CA SER A 86 -0.53 8.49 -4.30
C SER A 86 0.59 8.68 -5.32
N GLY A 87 0.21 8.90 -6.57
CA GLY A 87 1.13 9.07 -7.69
C GLY A 87 1.23 7.83 -8.58
N GLY A 88 1.73 8.03 -9.79
CA GLY A 88 1.76 7.01 -10.83
C GLY A 88 0.37 6.60 -11.35
N SER A 89 0.35 5.61 -12.21
CA SER A 89 -0.89 5.08 -12.78
C SER A 89 -1.53 4.02 -11.88
N ALA A 90 -2.80 3.69 -12.15
CA ALA A 90 -3.51 2.60 -11.48
C ALA A 90 -2.87 1.22 -11.71
N SER A 91 -1.97 1.10 -12.68
CA SER A 91 -1.18 -0.12 -12.97
C SER A 91 -0.35 -0.61 -11.78
N LYS A 92 0.00 0.28 -10.83
CA LYS A 92 0.68 -0.08 -9.58
C LYS A 92 -0.05 -1.13 -8.74
N PHE A 93 -1.35 -1.28 -8.94
CA PHE A 93 -2.19 -2.28 -8.26
C PHE A 93 -2.22 -3.64 -8.97
N GLY A 94 -1.51 -3.82 -10.10
CA GLY A 94 -1.43 -5.06 -10.84
C GLY A 94 -2.56 -5.26 -11.84
N ILE A 95 -3.80 -5.07 -11.42
CA ILE A 95 -4.98 -5.05 -12.27
C ILE A 95 -5.71 -3.73 -12.06
N TYR A 96 -6.19 -3.12 -13.14
CA TYR A 96 -6.99 -1.91 -13.06
C TYR A 96 -8.05 -1.84 -14.15
N TRP A 97 -9.10 -1.06 -13.90
CA TRP A 97 -10.15 -0.78 -14.89
C TRP A 97 -9.76 0.42 -15.76
N ASN A 98 -9.68 0.23 -17.05
CA ASN A 98 -9.44 1.29 -18.00
C ASN A 98 -10.77 1.84 -18.53
N LYS A 99 -11.15 3.05 -18.09
CA LYS A 99 -12.42 3.69 -18.46
C LYS A 99 -12.54 4.01 -19.96
N LYS A 100 -11.42 4.23 -20.66
CA LYS A 100 -11.43 4.57 -22.09
C LYS A 100 -11.79 3.36 -22.96
N THR A 101 -11.32 2.18 -22.56
CA THR A 101 -11.52 0.94 -23.31
C THR A 101 -12.62 0.07 -22.73
N ASN A 102 -13.12 0.40 -21.51
CA ASN A 102 -14.05 -0.41 -20.74
C ASN A 102 -13.56 -1.85 -20.53
N LYS A 103 -12.28 -2.01 -20.20
CA LYS A 103 -11.62 -3.31 -20.03
C LYS A 103 -10.71 -3.34 -18.82
N TYR A 104 -10.51 -4.53 -18.27
CA TYR A 104 -9.48 -4.76 -17.28
C TYR A 104 -8.12 -4.89 -17.95
N LYS A 105 -7.13 -4.23 -17.38
CA LYS A 105 -5.76 -4.21 -17.89
C LYS A 105 -4.75 -4.57 -16.81
N ASP A 106 -3.64 -5.14 -17.26
CA ASP A 106 -2.49 -5.43 -16.43
C ASP A 106 -1.56 -4.21 -16.27
N GLN A 107 -0.45 -4.41 -15.58
CA GLN A 107 0.57 -3.38 -15.36
C GLN A 107 1.21 -2.88 -16.67
N ALA A 108 1.34 -3.73 -17.67
CA ALA A 108 1.91 -3.38 -18.99
C ALA A 108 0.86 -2.74 -19.93
N ASN A 109 -0.36 -2.48 -19.43
CA ASN A 109 -1.48 -1.94 -20.19
C ASN A 109 -2.06 -2.91 -21.22
N ASN A 110 -1.79 -4.22 -21.09
CA ASN A 110 -2.42 -5.25 -21.92
C ASN A 110 -3.82 -5.57 -21.39
N GLU A 111 -4.70 -5.96 -22.28
CA GLU A 111 -6.01 -6.50 -21.91
C GLU A 111 -5.83 -7.89 -21.30
N ILE A 112 -6.58 -8.16 -20.23
CA ILE A 112 -6.54 -9.45 -19.53
C ILE A 112 -7.62 -10.35 -20.12
N SER A 113 -7.21 -11.45 -20.77
CA SER A 113 -8.11 -12.43 -21.38
C SER A 113 -8.73 -13.40 -20.35
N GLU A 114 -7.93 -13.86 -19.39
CA GLU A 114 -8.32 -14.83 -18.35
C GLU A 114 -8.41 -14.14 -16.99
N LEU A 115 -9.43 -13.28 -16.85
CA LEU A 115 -9.55 -12.38 -15.71
C LEU A 115 -9.63 -13.10 -14.37
N ASP A 116 -10.43 -14.16 -14.28
CA ASP A 116 -10.66 -14.88 -13.02
C ASP A 116 -9.38 -15.57 -12.55
N GLN A 117 -8.66 -16.23 -13.45
CA GLN A 117 -7.39 -16.88 -13.14
C GLN A 117 -6.34 -15.84 -12.71
N ARG A 118 -6.24 -14.76 -13.48
CA ARG A 118 -5.30 -13.69 -13.22
C ARG A 118 -5.59 -12.99 -11.88
N PHE A 119 -6.86 -12.77 -11.56
CA PHE A 119 -7.25 -12.15 -10.31
C PHE A 119 -7.09 -13.10 -9.12
N SER A 120 -7.37 -14.40 -9.28
CA SER A 120 -7.09 -15.41 -8.25
C SER A 120 -5.61 -15.45 -7.89
N LYS A 121 -4.73 -15.43 -8.88
CA LYS A 121 -3.28 -15.35 -8.62
C LYS A 121 -2.91 -14.06 -7.87
N LEU A 122 -3.41 -12.92 -8.30
CA LEU A 122 -3.15 -11.63 -7.65
C LEU A 122 -3.57 -11.65 -6.17
N LYS A 123 -4.76 -12.17 -5.86
CA LYS A 123 -5.25 -12.29 -4.48
C LYS A 123 -4.36 -13.21 -3.64
N SER A 124 -3.97 -14.35 -4.16
CA SER A 124 -3.05 -15.29 -3.50
C SER A 124 -1.71 -14.62 -3.21
N ASP A 125 -1.11 -13.98 -4.21
CA ASP A 125 0.17 -13.29 -4.06
C ASP A 125 0.10 -12.17 -2.99
N LEU A 126 -1.00 -11.42 -2.97
CA LEU A 126 -1.22 -10.37 -1.97
C LEU A 126 -1.40 -10.93 -0.56
N TYR A 127 -2.20 -11.98 -0.43
CA TYR A 127 -2.44 -12.66 0.83
C TYR A 127 -1.14 -13.24 1.41
N GLU A 128 -0.35 -13.92 0.59
CA GLU A 128 0.89 -14.56 1.02
C GLU A 128 1.91 -13.54 1.52
N ILE A 129 2.11 -12.44 0.79
CA ILE A 129 3.09 -11.42 1.21
C ILE A 129 2.68 -10.75 2.53
N ILE A 130 1.37 -10.49 2.74
CA ILE A 130 0.86 -9.96 4.00
C ILE A 130 1.01 -10.98 5.13
N LYS A 131 0.65 -12.23 4.88
CA LYS A 131 0.73 -13.32 5.86
C LYS A 131 2.15 -13.55 6.37
N GLU A 132 3.14 -13.56 5.49
CA GLU A 132 4.55 -13.68 5.89
C GLU A 132 5.04 -12.43 6.62
N GLY A 133 4.54 -11.25 6.27
CA GLY A 133 4.80 -10.02 7.01
C GLY A 133 4.27 -10.05 8.44
N ILE A 134 3.03 -10.50 8.65
CA ILE A 134 2.43 -10.68 9.98
C ILE A 134 3.28 -11.61 10.87
N ARG A 135 3.94 -12.59 10.27
CA ARG A 135 4.86 -13.51 10.97
C ARG A 135 6.25 -12.93 11.19
N PHE A 136 6.50 -11.72 10.71
CA PHE A 136 7.85 -11.12 10.69
C PHE A 136 8.90 -11.99 9.97
N ASN A 137 8.48 -12.83 9.03
CA ASN A 137 9.33 -13.76 8.29
C ASN A 137 9.91 -13.10 7.03
N PHE A 138 10.64 -11.99 7.20
CA PHE A 138 11.21 -11.22 6.10
C PHE A 138 12.38 -11.91 5.38
N GLU A 139 12.91 -13.01 5.94
CA GLU A 139 13.88 -13.88 5.27
C GLU A 139 13.23 -14.82 4.23
N ASN A 140 11.90 -14.89 4.20
CA ASN A 140 11.18 -15.71 3.23
C ASN A 140 11.52 -15.26 1.80
N PRO A 141 11.81 -16.20 0.87
CA PRO A 141 12.11 -15.88 -0.52
C PRO A 141 11.05 -15.05 -1.24
N ILE A 142 9.82 -14.98 -0.72
CA ILE A 142 8.75 -14.13 -1.26
C ILE A 142 9.14 -12.64 -1.26
N PHE A 143 10.03 -12.21 -0.34
CA PHE A 143 10.53 -10.83 -0.25
C PHE A 143 11.80 -10.59 -1.08
N ASP A 144 12.38 -11.62 -1.70
CA ASP A 144 13.57 -11.50 -2.53
C ASP A 144 13.20 -11.15 -3.98
N MET A 145 13.55 -9.95 -4.43
CA MET A 145 13.27 -9.49 -5.79
C MET A 145 13.85 -10.39 -6.89
N LYS A 146 14.87 -11.20 -6.60
CA LYS A 146 15.52 -12.08 -7.58
C LYS A 146 14.92 -13.48 -7.63
N ARG A 147 14.27 -13.91 -6.55
CA ARG A 147 13.77 -15.29 -6.39
C ARG A 147 12.25 -15.37 -6.39
N SER A 148 11.58 -14.32 -5.96
CA SER A 148 10.14 -14.30 -5.83
C SER A 148 9.44 -14.22 -7.18
N THR A 149 8.40 -15.02 -7.34
CA THR A 149 7.42 -14.92 -8.43
C THR A 149 6.18 -14.14 -8.02
N ASN A 150 6.14 -13.63 -6.78
CA ASN A 150 5.05 -12.82 -6.28
C ASN A 150 5.02 -11.47 -6.98
N GLU A 151 3.90 -11.14 -7.61
CA GLU A 151 3.79 -9.95 -8.44
C GLU A 151 3.84 -8.62 -7.66
N PHE A 152 3.71 -8.66 -6.34
CA PHE A 152 3.77 -7.46 -5.49
C PHE A 152 5.19 -7.09 -5.07
N ILE A 153 6.18 -7.95 -5.25
CA ILE A 153 7.55 -7.68 -4.79
C ILE A 153 8.16 -6.40 -5.39
N GLY A 154 7.79 -6.03 -6.59
CA GLY A 154 8.21 -4.79 -7.24
C GLY A 154 7.31 -3.56 -6.92
N ARG A 155 6.29 -3.71 -6.07
CA ARG A 155 5.30 -2.66 -5.74
C ARG A 155 5.49 -2.15 -4.32
N SER A 156 6.69 -1.70 -4.01
CA SER A 156 7.13 -1.37 -2.65
C SER A 156 6.16 -0.47 -1.89
N ALA A 157 5.63 0.59 -2.50
CA ALA A 157 4.74 1.52 -1.82
C ALA A 157 3.44 0.85 -1.31
N MET A 158 2.80 -0.01 -2.13
CA MET A 158 1.61 -0.74 -1.73
C MET A 158 1.93 -1.81 -0.69
N VAL A 159 2.97 -2.58 -0.91
CA VAL A 159 3.39 -3.64 0.01
C VAL A 159 3.77 -3.06 1.36
N THR A 160 4.63 -2.03 1.41
CA THR A 160 5.02 -1.39 2.67
C THR A 160 3.82 -0.89 3.44
N LYS A 161 2.87 -0.20 2.77
CA LYS A 161 1.66 0.28 3.41
C LYS A 161 0.83 -0.85 4.00
N LEU A 162 0.61 -1.93 3.24
CA LEU A 162 -0.17 -3.07 3.72
C LEU A 162 0.54 -3.81 4.86
N LEU A 163 1.85 -4.00 4.77
CA LEU A 163 2.62 -4.57 5.88
C LEU A 163 2.47 -3.72 7.14
N CYS A 164 2.63 -2.39 7.08
CA CYS A 164 2.43 -1.51 8.23
C CYS A 164 0.99 -1.58 8.79
N ILE A 165 -0.01 -1.85 7.95
CA ILE A 165 -1.40 -1.97 8.40
C ILE A 165 -1.65 -3.31 9.10
N TYR A 166 -1.15 -4.40 8.54
CA TYR A 166 -1.47 -5.75 9.02
C TYR A 166 -0.50 -6.27 10.10
N THR A 167 0.69 -5.69 10.23
CA THR A 167 1.64 -6.00 11.30
C THR A 167 1.48 -5.07 12.50
#